data_72d05fab0fa9ffea7ebef40f5f423a61
#
_entry.id   72d05fab0fa9ffea7ebef40f5f423a61
#
_cell.length_a   1.000
_cell.length_b   1.000
_cell.length_c   1.000
_cell.angle_alpha   90.00
_cell.angle_beta   90.00
_cell.angle_gamma   90.00
#
_symmetry.space_group_name_H-M   'P 1'
#
loop_
_entity.id
_entity.type
_entity.pdbx_description
1 polymer ?
#
loop_
_entity_poly.entity_id
_entity_poly.type
_entity_poly.pdbx_seq_one_letter_code
_entity_poly.pdbx_strand_id
1 'polypeptide(L)'
;EEVTQHIDSKSIFGINHRYAFNGYGTFDSKNMKMKDEFVELYKDAGFGSIRYPGGTISNLFNWKTTLGPKEQRKKQIHGFYNNQGQGGIAPNFGIGEIATFADEVDSEIVYVYSLGRGNAQDAADLVEYLNAKVGTNPNGGIDWAQVRADNGHTEPYNVRYFEIGNEMNLGGEDGTASQEYWTKYAQNKGVE
;
A
#
# COMPACT_ATOMS: atom_id res chain seq x y z
N GLU A 1 41.45 -8.05 -4.28
CA GLU A 1 40.33 -8.45 -3.42
C GLU A 1 39.39 -9.33 -4.24
N GLU A 2 38.97 -10.44 -3.68
CA GLU A 2 38.04 -11.35 -4.34
C GLU A 2 36.58 -10.84 -4.13
N VAL A 3 35.84 -10.62 -5.20
CA VAL A 3 34.43 -10.26 -5.11
C VAL A 3 33.63 -11.51 -4.75
N THR A 4 33.13 -11.57 -3.53
CA THR A 4 32.39 -12.73 -3.01
C THR A 4 30.88 -12.66 -3.27
N GLN A 5 30.32 -11.47 -3.55
CA GLN A 5 28.92 -11.27 -3.81
C GLN A 5 28.64 -10.01 -4.62
N HIS A 6 27.71 -10.08 -5.55
CA HIS A 6 27.10 -8.92 -6.18
C HIS A 6 25.76 -8.62 -5.51
N ILE A 7 25.59 -7.40 -5.04
CA ILE A 7 24.35 -6.94 -4.39
C ILE A 7 23.59 -6.08 -5.40
N ASP A 8 22.34 -6.46 -5.66
CA ASP A 8 21.43 -5.59 -6.40
C ASP A 8 20.94 -4.47 -5.47
N SER A 9 21.38 -3.24 -5.75
CA SER A 9 20.99 -2.07 -4.95
C SER A 9 19.49 -1.83 -4.94
N LYS A 10 18.77 -2.17 -6.02
CA LYS A 10 17.33 -2.05 -6.09
C LYS A 10 16.60 -2.89 -5.05
N SER A 11 17.17 -4.04 -4.67
CA SER A 11 16.56 -4.93 -3.69
C SER A 11 16.85 -4.54 -2.24
N ILE A 12 17.87 -3.70 -1.99
CA ILE A 12 18.35 -3.43 -0.64
C ILE A 12 18.05 -2.01 -0.18
N PHE A 13 18.16 -1.03 -1.08
CA PHE A 13 17.95 0.37 -0.71
C PHE A 13 16.55 0.82 -1.10
N GLY A 14 15.79 1.24 -0.10
CA GLY A 14 14.43 1.70 -0.30
C GLY A 14 13.92 2.57 0.83
N ILE A 15 12.69 3.04 0.68
CA ILE A 15 12.01 3.84 1.69
C ILE A 15 10.71 3.18 2.14
N ASN A 16 10.32 3.47 3.39
CA ASN A 16 8.99 3.17 3.89
C ASN A 16 8.08 4.39 3.69
N HIS A 17 7.14 4.30 2.77
CA HIS A 17 6.23 5.39 2.44
C HIS A 17 4.82 5.13 2.96
N ARG A 18 4.07 6.18 3.29
CA ARG A 18 2.72 6.08 3.86
C ARG A 18 1.67 6.68 2.94
N TYR A 19 0.44 6.15 3.01
CA TYR A 19 -0.69 6.74 2.33
C TYR A 19 -1.20 8.02 2.99
N ALA A 20 -1.07 8.12 4.33
CA ALA A 20 -1.67 9.17 5.14
C ALA A 20 -1.03 10.54 4.89
N PHE A 21 -1.85 11.59 5.03
CA PHE A 21 -1.41 12.99 4.92
C PHE A 21 -0.68 13.29 3.60
N ASN A 22 -1.18 12.72 2.48
CA ASN A 22 -0.55 12.87 1.17
C ASN A 22 0.93 12.45 1.21
N GLY A 23 1.21 11.24 1.72
CA GLY A 23 2.57 10.75 1.85
C GLY A 23 3.46 11.66 2.73
N TYR A 24 2.89 12.22 3.80
CA TYR A 24 3.58 13.24 4.62
C TYR A 24 4.07 14.45 3.81
N GLY A 25 3.26 14.86 2.85
CA GLY A 25 3.49 16.06 2.07
C GLY A 25 4.35 15.86 0.82
N THR A 26 4.74 14.64 0.48
CA THR A 26 5.47 14.32 -0.76
C THR A 26 4.56 14.22 -1.99
N PHE A 27 3.27 13.94 -1.76
CA PHE A 27 2.26 13.81 -2.81
C PHE A 27 1.42 15.09 -2.95
N ASP A 28 1.31 15.60 -4.16
CA ASP A 28 0.42 16.70 -4.51
C ASP A 28 -0.98 16.18 -4.84
N SER A 29 -1.86 16.20 -3.85
CA SER A 29 -3.24 15.72 -4.01
C SER A 29 -4.13 16.63 -4.87
N LYS A 30 -3.69 17.83 -5.24
CA LYS A 30 -4.40 18.70 -6.18
C LYS A 30 -4.17 18.22 -7.62
N ASN A 31 -2.94 17.92 -7.95
CA ASN A 31 -2.53 17.47 -9.27
C ASN A 31 -2.44 15.95 -9.39
N MET A 32 -2.69 15.21 -8.28
CA MET A 32 -2.65 13.74 -8.19
C MET A 32 -1.33 13.13 -8.68
N LYS A 33 -0.21 13.73 -8.31
CA LYS A 33 1.15 13.24 -8.61
C LYS A 33 2.10 13.43 -7.44
N MET A 34 3.22 12.71 -7.46
CA MET A 34 4.33 13.02 -6.56
C MET A 34 4.89 14.41 -6.89
N LYS A 35 5.40 15.10 -5.87
CA LYS A 35 6.08 16.39 -6.08
C LYS A 35 7.39 16.17 -6.81
N ASP A 36 7.67 16.99 -7.80
CA ASP A 36 8.83 16.85 -8.67
C ASP A 36 10.13 16.86 -7.87
N GLU A 37 10.24 17.73 -6.86
CA GLU A 37 11.39 17.76 -5.94
C GLU A 37 11.61 16.46 -5.16
N PHE A 38 10.53 15.74 -4.82
CA PHE A 38 10.66 14.45 -4.14
C PHE A 38 11.09 13.35 -5.12
N VAL A 39 10.56 13.36 -6.34
CA VAL A 39 10.96 12.44 -7.41
C VAL A 39 12.46 12.57 -7.71
N GLU A 40 12.96 13.80 -7.83
CA GLU A 40 14.39 14.07 -8.06
C GLU A 40 15.25 13.54 -6.91
N LEU A 41 14.91 13.88 -5.66
CA LEU A 41 15.61 13.39 -4.47
C LEU A 41 15.62 11.87 -4.36
N TYR A 42 14.50 11.23 -4.71
CA TYR A 42 14.37 9.77 -4.69
C TYR A 42 15.33 9.12 -5.70
N LYS A 43 15.36 9.65 -6.93
CA LYS A 43 16.26 9.18 -8.00
C LYS A 43 17.74 9.40 -7.64
N ASP A 44 18.06 10.56 -7.11
CA ASP A 44 19.42 10.90 -6.69
C ASP A 44 19.93 10.02 -5.54
N ALA A 45 19.04 9.62 -4.63
CA ALA A 45 19.37 8.71 -3.55
C ALA A 45 19.60 7.25 -4.02
N GLY A 46 19.23 6.91 -5.24
CA GLY A 46 19.40 5.57 -5.81
C GLY A 46 18.53 4.50 -5.15
N PHE A 47 17.37 4.87 -4.61
CA PHE A 47 16.44 3.92 -4.05
C PHE A 47 15.80 3.05 -5.15
N GLY A 48 15.66 1.75 -4.88
CA GLY A 48 15.07 0.79 -5.81
C GLY A 48 13.82 0.11 -5.28
N SER A 49 13.39 0.41 -4.05
CA SER A 49 12.18 -0.16 -3.49
C SER A 49 11.38 0.81 -2.62
N ILE A 50 10.06 0.66 -2.65
CA ILE A 50 9.13 1.48 -1.89
C ILE A 50 8.23 0.56 -1.09
N ARG A 51 8.34 0.60 0.24
CA ARG A 51 7.42 -0.11 1.14
C ARG A 51 6.18 0.74 1.38
N TYR A 52 4.98 0.19 1.13
CA TYR A 52 3.70 0.90 1.18
C TYR A 52 2.59 -0.02 1.74
N PRO A 53 1.57 0.44 2.46
CA PRO A 53 1.16 1.84 2.72
C PRO A 53 1.71 2.45 4.02
N GLY A 54 2.73 1.89 4.60
CA GLY A 54 3.40 2.42 5.78
C GLY A 54 3.78 1.34 6.80
N GLY A 55 4.04 1.75 8.03
CA GLY A 55 4.28 0.89 9.18
C GLY A 55 2.98 0.42 9.83
N THR A 56 2.81 0.72 11.12
CA THR A 56 1.65 0.29 11.93
C THR A 56 0.29 0.60 11.31
N ILE A 57 0.16 1.70 10.59
CA ILE A 57 -1.08 2.08 9.90
C ILE A 57 -1.50 1.09 8.82
N SER A 58 -0.57 0.32 8.28
CA SER A 58 -0.88 -0.69 7.27
C SER A 58 -1.81 -1.77 7.80
N ASN A 59 -1.73 -2.10 9.10
CA ASN A 59 -2.61 -3.10 9.72
C ASN A 59 -4.09 -2.72 9.74
N LEU A 60 -4.42 -1.45 9.50
CA LEU A 60 -5.78 -0.92 9.47
C LEU A 60 -6.17 -0.37 8.09
N PHE A 61 -5.27 -0.42 7.13
CA PHE A 61 -5.46 0.18 5.82
C PHE A 61 -6.48 -0.56 4.96
N ASN A 62 -7.44 0.17 4.43
CA ASN A 62 -8.40 -0.33 3.45
C ASN A 62 -8.01 0.10 2.05
N TRP A 63 -7.40 -0.80 1.30
CA TRP A 63 -6.95 -0.52 -0.06
C TRP A 63 -8.11 -0.20 -1.02
N LYS A 64 -9.28 -0.83 -0.84
CA LYS A 64 -10.46 -0.63 -1.69
C LYS A 64 -10.99 0.81 -1.63
N THR A 65 -10.78 1.52 -0.53
CA THR A 65 -11.18 2.93 -0.42
C THR A 65 -10.25 3.89 -1.17
N THR A 66 -9.13 3.41 -1.67
CA THR A 66 -8.16 4.21 -2.43
C THR A 66 -8.37 4.16 -3.94
N LEU A 67 -9.35 3.37 -4.39
CA LEU A 67 -9.62 3.14 -5.80
C LEU A 67 -10.53 4.23 -6.40
N GLY A 68 -10.41 4.41 -7.70
CA GLY A 68 -11.25 5.33 -8.46
C GLY A 68 -10.93 6.82 -8.24
N PRO A 69 -11.82 7.69 -8.73
CA PRO A 69 -11.66 9.13 -8.63
C PRO A 69 -11.56 9.62 -7.18
N LYS A 70 -10.65 10.53 -6.93
CA LYS A 70 -10.36 11.07 -5.58
C LYS A 70 -11.61 11.53 -4.82
N GLU A 71 -12.53 12.18 -5.53
CA GLU A 71 -13.76 12.76 -4.98
C GLU A 71 -14.74 11.70 -4.46
N GLN A 72 -14.60 10.46 -4.91
CA GLN A 72 -15.45 9.34 -4.54
C GLN A 72 -14.82 8.47 -3.45
N ARG A 73 -13.56 8.70 -3.12
CA ARG A 73 -12.84 7.91 -2.12
C ARG A 73 -13.35 8.19 -0.72
N LYS A 74 -13.65 7.13 0.02
CA LYS A 74 -14.10 7.25 1.41
C LYS A 74 -12.92 7.46 2.32
N LYS A 75 -13.05 8.38 3.28
CA LYS A 75 -12.09 8.53 4.36
C LYS A 75 -12.02 7.23 5.18
N GLN A 76 -10.84 6.92 5.67
CA GLN A 76 -10.63 5.75 6.51
C GLN A 76 -9.97 6.13 7.84
N ILE A 77 -10.21 5.32 8.86
CA ILE A 77 -9.64 5.53 10.17
C ILE A 77 -8.18 5.09 10.14
N HIS A 78 -7.30 6.01 10.55
CA HIS A 78 -5.87 5.74 10.61
C HIS A 78 -5.48 4.86 11.81
N GLY A 79 -6.29 4.87 12.84
CA GLY A 79 -6.17 4.02 14.03
C GLY A 79 -5.20 4.50 15.10
N PHE A 80 -4.03 4.95 14.73
CA PHE A 80 -2.95 5.17 15.70
C PHE A 80 -2.96 6.55 16.36
N TYR A 81 -3.44 7.56 15.66
CA TYR A 81 -3.50 8.91 16.17
C TYR A 81 -4.95 9.32 16.42
N ASN A 82 -5.33 9.46 17.68
CA ASN A 82 -6.70 9.78 18.10
C ASN A 82 -7.16 11.19 17.69
N ASN A 83 -6.25 12.06 17.33
CA ASN A 83 -6.50 13.48 17.04
C ASN A 83 -6.68 13.78 15.57
N GLN A 84 -6.93 12.79 14.76
CA GLN A 84 -6.98 12.96 13.29
C GLN A 84 -8.32 13.43 12.78
N GLY A 85 -8.92 14.24 13.55
CA GLY A 85 -10.16 14.87 13.16
C GLY A 85 -11.30 13.85 13.03
N GLN A 86 -12.48 14.31 13.21
CA GLN A 86 -13.68 13.53 13.05
C GLN A 86 -13.80 13.09 11.58
N GLY A 87 -13.89 11.78 11.37
CA GLY A 87 -14.16 11.19 10.07
C GLY A 87 -12.97 10.62 9.27
N GLY A 88 -11.79 10.50 9.88
CA GLY A 88 -10.67 9.80 9.28
C GLY A 88 -9.87 10.60 8.25
N ILE A 89 -8.94 9.92 7.58
CA ILE A 89 -8.01 10.48 6.59
C ILE A 89 -8.50 10.17 5.19
N ALA A 90 -8.47 11.18 4.32
CA ALA A 90 -8.72 10.99 2.90
C ALA A 90 -7.56 10.22 2.25
N PRO A 91 -7.82 9.09 1.58
CA PRO A 91 -6.79 8.28 0.96
C PRO A 91 -6.45 8.80 -0.45
N ASN A 92 -5.94 10.01 -0.54
CA ASN A 92 -5.59 10.63 -1.81
C ASN A 92 -4.41 9.94 -2.49
N PHE A 93 -3.46 9.44 -1.69
CA PHE A 93 -2.29 8.72 -2.15
C PHE A 93 -2.54 7.21 -1.99
N GLY A 94 -3.18 6.64 -2.98
CA GLY A 94 -3.63 5.24 -3.00
C GLY A 94 -2.73 4.32 -3.82
N ILE A 95 -3.26 3.13 -4.12
CA ILE A 95 -2.53 2.10 -4.87
C ILE A 95 -2.14 2.57 -6.27
N GLY A 96 -3.04 3.21 -7.00
CA GLY A 96 -2.75 3.70 -8.35
C GLY A 96 -1.63 4.73 -8.36
N GLU A 97 -1.65 5.64 -7.40
CA GLU A 97 -0.67 6.71 -7.30
C GLU A 97 0.72 6.20 -6.89
N ILE A 98 0.80 5.24 -5.94
CA ILE A 98 2.10 4.65 -5.58
C ILE A 98 2.67 3.81 -6.72
N ALA A 99 1.82 3.08 -7.44
CA ALA A 99 2.26 2.28 -8.58
C ALA A 99 2.78 3.16 -9.73
N THR A 100 2.07 4.24 -10.05
CA THR A 100 2.53 5.22 -11.05
C THR A 100 3.89 5.83 -10.65
N PHE A 101 4.06 6.16 -9.36
CA PHE A 101 5.34 6.67 -8.89
C PHE A 101 6.45 5.60 -8.96
N ALA A 102 6.16 4.38 -8.57
CA ALA A 102 7.14 3.29 -8.65
C ALA A 102 7.63 3.05 -10.09
N ASP A 103 6.71 3.07 -11.04
CA ASP A 103 7.04 2.98 -12.48
C ASP A 103 7.90 4.17 -12.93
N GLU A 104 7.57 5.38 -12.50
CA GLU A 104 8.31 6.61 -12.87
C GLU A 104 9.77 6.59 -12.38
N VAL A 105 10.02 5.95 -11.23
CA VAL A 105 11.36 5.89 -10.61
C VAL A 105 12.04 4.52 -10.75
N ASP A 106 11.45 3.62 -11.54
CA ASP A 106 11.94 2.24 -11.77
C ASP A 106 12.18 1.48 -10.45
N SER A 107 11.19 1.52 -9.56
CA SER A 107 11.27 0.90 -8.24
C SER A 107 10.25 -0.21 -8.03
N GLU A 108 10.65 -1.21 -7.22
CA GLU A 108 9.77 -2.28 -6.77
C GLU A 108 8.86 -1.79 -5.63
N ILE A 109 7.63 -2.29 -5.60
CA ILE A 109 6.74 -2.08 -4.45
C ILE A 109 6.84 -3.27 -3.50
N VAL A 110 7.07 -2.99 -2.22
CA VAL A 110 6.89 -3.94 -1.13
C VAL A 110 5.57 -3.59 -0.44
N TYR A 111 4.53 -4.36 -0.73
CA TYR A 111 3.20 -4.06 -0.23
C TYR A 111 2.96 -4.70 1.15
N VAL A 112 2.61 -3.90 2.14
CA VAL A 112 2.25 -4.39 3.48
C VAL A 112 0.74 -4.58 3.56
N TYR A 113 0.30 -5.84 3.61
CA TYR A 113 -1.11 -6.18 3.68
C TYR A 113 -1.68 -5.94 5.09
N SER A 114 -2.93 -5.44 5.14
CA SER A 114 -3.64 -5.13 6.37
C SER A 114 -4.09 -6.39 7.11
N LEU A 115 -3.34 -6.86 8.08
CA LEU A 115 -3.69 -8.06 8.83
C LEU A 115 -4.76 -7.81 9.90
N GLY A 116 -4.83 -6.61 10.46
CA GLY A 116 -5.83 -6.26 11.49
C GLY A 116 -7.25 -6.14 10.96
N ARG A 117 -7.39 -5.82 9.67
CA ARG A 117 -8.68 -5.54 9.03
C ARG A 117 -9.04 -6.54 7.93
N GLY A 118 -8.04 -7.00 7.20
CA GLY A 118 -8.24 -7.86 6.04
C GLY A 118 -8.53 -9.32 6.38
N ASN A 119 -8.78 -10.09 5.34
CA ASN A 119 -8.94 -11.54 5.40
C ASN A 119 -8.37 -12.18 4.13
N ALA A 120 -8.39 -13.50 4.03
CA ALA A 120 -7.80 -14.23 2.91
C ALA A 120 -8.41 -13.84 1.55
N GLN A 121 -9.74 -13.63 1.50
CA GLN A 121 -10.39 -13.21 0.25
C GLN A 121 -9.99 -11.78 -0.14
N ASP A 122 -9.94 -10.85 0.82
CA ASP A 122 -9.49 -9.48 0.58
C ASP A 122 -8.03 -9.43 0.11
N ALA A 123 -7.17 -10.30 0.63
CA ALA A 123 -5.79 -10.44 0.17
C ALA A 123 -5.73 -10.99 -1.27
N ALA A 124 -6.53 -11.99 -1.59
CA ALA A 124 -6.63 -12.53 -2.95
C ALA A 124 -7.14 -11.48 -3.94
N ASP A 125 -8.17 -10.72 -3.57
CA ASP A 125 -8.70 -9.59 -4.33
C ASP A 125 -7.62 -8.54 -4.62
N LEU A 126 -6.81 -8.21 -3.61
CA LEU A 126 -5.69 -7.27 -3.77
C LEU A 126 -4.65 -7.78 -4.76
N VAL A 127 -4.26 -9.04 -4.66
CA VAL A 127 -3.30 -9.65 -5.59
C VAL A 127 -3.85 -9.66 -7.01
N GLU A 128 -5.13 -9.97 -7.17
CA GLU A 128 -5.81 -9.88 -8.47
C GLU A 128 -5.79 -8.46 -9.02
N TYR A 129 -6.18 -7.47 -8.21
CA TYR A 129 -6.13 -6.06 -8.60
C TYR A 129 -4.75 -5.63 -9.07
N LEU A 130 -3.71 -6.05 -8.37
CA LEU A 130 -2.34 -5.65 -8.66
C LEU A 130 -1.74 -6.41 -9.86
N ASN A 131 -2.06 -7.69 -10.03
CA ASN A 131 -1.25 -8.58 -10.86
C ASN A 131 -2.01 -9.37 -11.91
N ALA A 132 -3.34 -9.47 -11.85
CA ALA A 132 -4.06 -10.24 -12.86
C ALA A 132 -4.21 -9.46 -14.17
N LYS A 133 -4.22 -10.19 -15.27
CA LYS A 133 -4.54 -9.64 -16.58
C LYS A 133 -6.05 -9.45 -16.71
N VAL A 134 -6.48 -8.37 -17.35
CA VAL A 134 -7.88 -8.12 -17.68
C VAL A 134 -8.48 -9.32 -18.41
N GLY A 135 -9.69 -9.72 -18.02
CA GLY A 135 -10.40 -10.87 -18.60
C GLY A 135 -10.04 -12.23 -18.00
N THR A 136 -9.21 -12.28 -16.94
CA THR A 136 -8.87 -13.56 -16.29
C THR A 136 -9.70 -13.87 -15.06
N ASN A 137 -10.06 -12.87 -14.25
CA ASN A 137 -10.87 -12.97 -13.02
C ASN A 137 -10.58 -14.27 -12.20
N PRO A 138 -9.34 -14.48 -11.73
CA PRO A 138 -8.91 -15.75 -11.15
C PRO A 138 -9.62 -16.09 -9.83
N ASN A 139 -10.08 -15.08 -9.09
CA ASN A 139 -10.77 -15.29 -7.81
C ASN A 139 -12.29 -15.46 -7.96
N GLY A 140 -12.85 -15.18 -9.14
CA GLY A 140 -14.28 -15.08 -9.35
C GLY A 140 -14.90 -13.85 -8.64
N GLY A 141 -16.20 -13.69 -8.76
CA GLY A 141 -16.91 -12.55 -8.18
C GLY A 141 -16.57 -11.23 -8.91
N ILE A 142 -16.13 -10.23 -8.17
CA ILE A 142 -15.71 -8.94 -8.77
C ILE A 142 -14.40 -9.17 -9.53
N ASP A 143 -14.38 -8.80 -10.81
CA ASP A 143 -13.16 -8.79 -11.62
C ASP A 143 -12.29 -7.59 -11.25
N TRP A 144 -11.35 -7.79 -10.34
CA TRP A 144 -10.48 -6.74 -9.83
C TRP A 144 -9.47 -6.24 -10.87
N ALA A 145 -9.10 -7.07 -11.84
CA ALA A 145 -8.28 -6.63 -12.97
C ALA A 145 -9.06 -5.66 -13.86
N GLN A 146 -10.35 -5.92 -14.07
CA GLN A 146 -11.22 -4.98 -14.80
C GLN A 146 -11.42 -3.69 -14.02
N VAL A 147 -11.64 -3.75 -12.68
CA VAL A 147 -11.71 -2.55 -11.83
C VAL A 147 -10.45 -1.70 -11.96
N ARG A 148 -9.25 -2.31 -12.02
CA ARG A 148 -8.00 -1.58 -12.27
C ARG A 148 -8.03 -0.89 -13.63
N ALA A 149 -8.45 -1.59 -14.67
CA ALA A 149 -8.54 -1.05 -16.02
C ALA A 149 -9.53 0.12 -16.10
N ASP A 150 -10.69 0.00 -15.49
CA ASP A 150 -11.71 1.05 -15.41
C ASP A 150 -11.19 2.30 -14.65
N ASN A 151 -10.26 2.09 -13.72
CA ASN A 151 -9.54 3.17 -13.03
C ASN A 151 -8.35 3.74 -13.84
N GLY A 152 -8.19 3.34 -15.10
CA GLY A 152 -7.23 3.90 -16.03
C GLY A 152 -5.91 3.14 -16.19
N HIS A 153 -5.77 1.95 -15.59
CA HIS A 153 -4.55 1.15 -15.70
C HIS A 153 -4.84 -0.29 -16.14
N THR A 154 -4.73 -0.55 -17.44
CA THR A 154 -5.06 -1.86 -18.03
C THR A 154 -4.04 -2.94 -17.67
N GLU A 155 -2.75 -2.61 -17.72
CA GLU A 155 -1.68 -3.58 -17.44
C GLU A 155 -1.53 -3.89 -15.96
N PRO A 156 -1.09 -5.10 -15.59
CA PRO A 156 -0.72 -5.43 -14.21
C PRO A 156 0.39 -4.52 -13.68
N TYR A 157 0.31 -4.16 -12.40
CA TYR A 157 1.39 -3.44 -11.72
C TYR A 157 2.60 -4.33 -11.38
N ASN A 158 2.45 -5.66 -11.50
CA ASN A 158 3.50 -6.65 -11.27
C ASN A 158 4.16 -6.58 -9.87
N VAL A 159 3.38 -6.30 -8.84
CA VAL A 159 3.87 -6.27 -7.45
C VAL A 159 4.26 -7.67 -7.01
N ARG A 160 5.53 -7.86 -6.66
CA ARG A 160 6.11 -9.16 -6.33
C ARG A 160 6.29 -9.41 -4.84
N TYR A 161 6.38 -8.37 -4.04
CA TYR A 161 6.72 -8.46 -2.63
C TYR A 161 5.56 -8.05 -1.75
N PHE A 162 5.16 -8.96 -0.86
CA PHE A 162 4.08 -8.74 0.10
C PHE A 162 4.56 -9.08 1.50
N GLU A 163 4.34 -8.14 2.42
CA GLU A 163 4.46 -8.37 3.86
C GLU A 163 3.07 -8.59 4.45
N ILE A 164 2.94 -9.53 5.34
CA ILE A 164 1.67 -9.84 6.02
C ILE A 164 1.65 -9.14 7.37
N GLY A 165 1.17 -7.90 7.35
CA GLY A 165 1.11 -7.02 8.52
C GLY A 165 2.44 -6.35 8.85
N ASN A 166 2.39 -5.47 9.86
CA ASN A 166 3.53 -4.72 10.37
C ASN A 166 3.68 -4.98 11.87
N GLU A 167 4.92 -5.22 12.34
CA GLU A 167 5.24 -5.44 13.77
C GLU A 167 4.42 -6.58 14.40
N MET A 168 4.39 -7.72 13.73
CA MET A 168 3.55 -8.85 14.10
C MET A 168 4.02 -9.58 15.38
N ASN A 169 5.13 -9.17 15.97
CA ASN A 169 5.59 -9.59 17.29
C ASN A 169 4.79 -8.94 18.45
N LEU A 170 3.99 -7.92 18.18
CA LEU A 170 3.12 -7.32 19.19
C LEU A 170 1.96 -8.28 19.51
N GLY A 171 1.95 -8.86 20.71
CA GLY A 171 0.90 -9.75 21.18
C GLY A 171 1.19 -11.24 21.08
N GLY A 172 2.36 -11.67 20.56
CA GLY A 172 2.77 -13.08 20.55
C GLY A 172 3.94 -13.38 19.62
N GLU A 173 4.63 -14.48 19.92
CA GLU A 173 5.83 -14.90 19.16
C GLU A 173 5.49 -15.52 17.80
N ASP A 174 4.30 -16.12 17.68
CA ASP A 174 3.85 -16.84 16.48
C ASP A 174 3.02 -15.98 15.50
N GLY A 175 2.79 -14.71 15.84
CA GLY A 175 1.98 -13.79 15.04
C GLY A 175 0.46 -13.98 15.14
N THR A 176 -0.03 -15.11 15.64
CA THR A 176 -1.47 -15.39 15.77
C THR A 176 -2.11 -14.45 16.79
N ALA A 177 -1.49 -14.32 17.96
CA ALA A 177 -1.95 -13.38 18.97
C ALA A 177 -1.86 -11.92 18.49
N SER A 178 -0.90 -11.61 17.63
CA SER A 178 -0.77 -10.30 17.01
C SER A 178 -1.92 -10.00 16.05
N GLN A 179 -2.37 -10.97 15.27
CA GLN A 179 -3.56 -10.79 14.43
C GLN A 179 -4.79 -10.48 15.27
N GLU A 180 -5.03 -11.24 16.34
CA GLU A 180 -6.14 -10.96 17.27
C GLU A 180 -6.06 -9.57 17.90
N TYR A 181 -4.87 -9.15 18.30
CA TYR A 181 -4.62 -7.81 18.84
C TYR A 181 -5.03 -6.73 17.83
N TRP A 182 -4.55 -6.80 16.60
CA TRP A 182 -4.84 -5.81 15.59
C TRP A 182 -6.30 -5.84 15.14
N THR A 183 -6.92 -7.01 15.08
CA THR A 183 -8.35 -7.15 14.78
C THR A 183 -9.20 -6.48 15.85
N LYS A 184 -8.93 -6.74 17.13
CA LYS A 184 -9.62 -6.06 18.24
C LYS A 184 -9.36 -4.56 18.25
N TYR A 185 -8.13 -4.15 17.93
CA TYR A 185 -7.79 -2.74 17.82
C TYR A 185 -8.59 -2.06 16.71
N ALA A 186 -8.69 -2.66 15.54
CA ALA A 186 -9.50 -2.18 14.42
C ALA A 186 -10.98 -2.04 14.82
N GLN A 187 -11.56 -3.08 15.41
CA GLN A 187 -12.95 -3.08 15.89
C GLN A 187 -13.21 -1.96 16.91
N ASN A 188 -12.31 -1.79 17.89
CA ASN A 188 -12.41 -0.73 18.90
C ASN A 188 -12.30 0.69 18.30
N LYS A 189 -11.74 0.82 17.11
CA LYS A 189 -11.66 2.08 16.37
C LYS A 189 -12.78 2.25 15.34
N GLY A 190 -13.71 1.29 15.24
CA GLY A 190 -14.79 1.32 14.27
C GLY A 190 -14.32 1.12 12.83
N VAL A 191 -13.24 0.38 12.66
CA VAL A 191 -12.75 -0.07 11.35
C VAL A 191 -13.39 -1.42 11.05
N GLU A 192 -14.21 -1.47 10.01
CA GLU A 192 -14.85 -2.70 9.50
C GLU A 192 -14.02 -3.32 8.37
#